data_360196e004552f75c2caa200e9e1888b
#
_entry.id   360196e004552f75c2caa200e9e1888b
#
_cell.length_a   1.000
_cell.length_b   1.000
_cell.length_c   1.000
_cell.angle_alpha   90.00
_cell.angle_beta   90.00
_cell.angle_gamma   90.00
#
_symmetry.space_group_name_H-M   'P 1'
#
loop_
_entity.id
_entity.type
_entity.pdbx_description
1 polymer ?
#
loop_
_entity_poly.entity_id
_entity_poly.type
_entity_poly.pdbx_seq_one_letter_code
_entity_poly.pdbx_strand_id
1 'polypeptide(L)'
;MDATIEPDERRTAFGRIPSRIAVERDAAGVWHVRGFAAARALLRGDSTRQAGFKAELIERVPGRGKVPILFLEGRPHHEQRRLTAPFFTPRAVDARYRPLMARLADRVIGDFRRQGRGELSAMGMEMAVGVAAEVVGLTDSRRPGLDRRINAFFADGLEQGGGRLRRIRQALVAQFRLLRFYWIDVRPSMAARRARPREDVISHLLAQGYSGTEVLTECITYGAAGMVTTREFITVCAWHLIDDAALCAQYLGADEPARHALLEELLRLEPVVGTLFRRTTCPVTLGGAEIPEGAMVAVDVRAVNADPAVSGERPLARQPGRCPAERAGAPVLSFGDGAHRCPGSFLAIQEADIFLTSLLAVPGLRFEREPQVGWNDLVTGYELREAWLACD
;
A
#
# COMPACT_ATOMS: atom_id res chain seq x y z
N MET A 1 -0.41 -21.25 -28.46
CA MET A 1 -0.51 -19.88 -29.05
C MET A 1 0.14 -18.97 -28.04
N ASP A 2 1.41 -18.64 -28.27
CA ASP A 2 2.11 -17.60 -27.50
C ASP A 2 1.45 -16.26 -27.85
N ALA A 3 0.67 -15.73 -26.93
CA ALA A 3 0.19 -14.38 -27.05
C ALA A 3 1.41 -13.46 -26.93
N THR A 4 1.79 -12.83 -28.03
CA THR A 4 2.82 -11.80 -28.06
C THR A 4 2.41 -10.69 -27.10
N ILE A 5 3.11 -10.54 -26.01
CA ILE A 5 2.85 -9.52 -24.99
C ILE A 5 3.24 -8.18 -25.60
N GLU A 6 2.28 -7.25 -25.68
CA GLU A 6 2.51 -5.89 -26.17
C GLU A 6 3.59 -5.21 -25.27
N PRO A 7 4.41 -4.28 -25.82
CA PRO A 7 5.45 -3.60 -25.03
C PRO A 7 4.97 -2.95 -23.75
N ASP A 8 3.71 -2.50 -23.69
CA ASP A 8 3.09 -1.95 -22.49
C ASP A 8 2.71 -3.00 -21.43
N GLU A 9 2.63 -4.27 -21.82
CA GLU A 9 2.33 -5.40 -20.92
C GLU A 9 3.57 -5.91 -20.19
N ARG A 10 4.78 -5.60 -20.68
CA ARG A 10 6.05 -6.03 -20.09
C ARG A 10 6.26 -5.54 -18.66
N ARG A 11 5.57 -4.48 -18.26
CA ARG A 11 5.72 -3.84 -16.95
C ARG A 11 4.87 -4.45 -15.86
N THR A 12 3.86 -5.19 -16.20
CA THR A 12 3.23 -6.05 -15.23
C THR A 12 4.20 -7.20 -14.97
N ALA A 13 4.89 -7.18 -13.85
CA ALA A 13 6.09 -7.97 -13.54
C ALA A 13 6.00 -9.46 -13.86
N PHE A 14 4.82 -9.99 -14.10
CA PHE A 14 4.60 -11.40 -14.38
C PHE A 14 3.69 -11.64 -15.59
N GLY A 15 3.56 -10.69 -16.49
CA GLY A 15 3.18 -10.78 -17.90
C GLY A 15 1.98 -11.65 -18.31
N ARG A 16 1.38 -12.42 -17.44
CA ARG A 16 0.28 -13.30 -17.76
C ARG A 16 -1.00 -12.81 -17.09
N ILE A 17 -2.05 -12.67 -17.90
CA ILE A 17 -3.41 -12.62 -17.35
C ILE A 17 -3.60 -13.95 -16.61
N PRO A 18 -3.88 -13.93 -15.31
CA PRO A 18 -4.19 -15.15 -14.58
C PRO A 18 -5.38 -15.87 -15.24
N SER A 19 -5.53 -17.16 -14.92
CA SER A 19 -6.68 -17.96 -15.35
C SER A 19 -7.97 -17.14 -15.34
N ARG A 20 -8.78 -17.27 -16.41
CA ARG A 20 -10.12 -16.62 -16.51
C ARG A 20 -11.18 -17.28 -15.63
N ILE A 21 -10.81 -18.33 -14.89
CA ILE A 21 -11.74 -18.99 -13.97
C ILE A 21 -11.97 -18.04 -12.79
N ALA A 22 -13.23 -17.61 -12.62
CA ALA A 22 -13.61 -16.60 -11.65
C ALA A 22 -13.30 -17.02 -10.20
N VAL A 23 -13.47 -18.32 -9.87
CA VAL A 23 -13.14 -18.91 -8.57
C VAL A 23 -12.55 -20.30 -8.78
N GLU A 24 -11.37 -20.56 -8.24
CA GLU A 24 -10.62 -21.80 -8.41
C GLU A 24 -9.88 -22.17 -7.13
N ARG A 25 -9.78 -23.47 -6.82
CA ARG A 25 -8.97 -23.97 -5.72
C ARG A 25 -7.66 -24.53 -6.23
N ASP A 26 -6.54 -24.09 -5.66
CA ASP A 26 -5.22 -24.62 -6.00
C ASP A 26 -4.86 -25.92 -5.28
N ALA A 27 -3.73 -26.51 -5.64
CA ALA A 27 -3.22 -27.74 -5.03
C ALA A 27 -2.84 -27.58 -3.55
N ALA A 28 -2.57 -26.37 -3.09
CA ALA A 28 -2.31 -26.05 -1.68
C ALA A 28 -3.59 -25.85 -0.87
N GLY A 29 -4.74 -25.90 -1.53
CA GLY A 29 -6.06 -25.76 -0.90
C GLY A 29 -6.50 -24.30 -0.75
N VAL A 30 -5.80 -23.32 -1.33
CA VAL A 30 -6.18 -21.92 -1.34
C VAL A 30 -7.19 -21.69 -2.47
N TRP A 31 -8.23 -20.94 -2.16
CA TRP A 31 -9.24 -20.50 -3.12
C TRP A 31 -8.84 -19.17 -3.75
N HIS A 32 -8.64 -19.14 -5.06
CA HIS A 32 -8.32 -17.96 -5.82
C HIS A 32 -9.58 -17.33 -6.41
N VAL A 33 -9.81 -16.07 -6.11
CA VAL A 33 -10.93 -15.28 -6.65
C VAL A 33 -10.38 -14.27 -7.66
N ARG A 34 -10.75 -14.40 -8.94
CA ARG A 34 -10.28 -13.58 -10.06
C ARG A 34 -11.40 -12.85 -10.78
N GLY A 35 -12.68 -13.22 -10.55
CA GLY A 35 -13.83 -12.52 -11.10
C GLY A 35 -14.22 -11.33 -10.24
N PHE A 36 -14.50 -10.17 -10.86
CA PHE A 36 -14.81 -8.93 -10.17
C PHE A 36 -16.05 -9.02 -9.27
N ALA A 37 -17.15 -9.59 -9.80
CA ALA A 37 -18.38 -9.73 -9.02
C ALA A 37 -18.20 -10.60 -7.78
N ALA A 38 -17.49 -11.72 -7.91
CA ALA A 38 -17.17 -12.62 -6.79
C ALA A 38 -16.25 -11.95 -5.77
N ALA A 39 -15.23 -11.24 -6.22
CA ALA A 39 -14.32 -10.50 -5.36
C ALA A 39 -15.05 -9.41 -4.55
N ARG A 40 -15.91 -8.63 -5.18
CA ARG A 40 -16.73 -7.62 -4.49
C ARG A 40 -17.70 -8.23 -3.49
N ALA A 41 -18.38 -9.30 -3.86
CA ALA A 41 -19.29 -10.00 -2.95
C ALA A 41 -18.54 -10.48 -1.70
N LEU A 42 -17.36 -11.09 -1.87
CA LEU A 42 -16.52 -11.55 -0.77
C LEU A 42 -16.04 -10.39 0.12
N LEU A 43 -15.52 -9.32 -0.46
CA LEU A 43 -14.92 -8.20 0.29
C LEU A 43 -15.96 -7.34 1.02
N ARG A 44 -17.21 -7.32 0.54
CA ARG A 44 -18.33 -6.59 1.15
C ARG A 44 -19.14 -7.40 2.13
N GLY A 45 -19.03 -8.73 2.04
CA GLY A 45 -19.71 -9.65 2.94
C GLY A 45 -19.07 -9.68 4.33
N ASP A 46 -19.79 -10.25 5.27
CA ASP A 46 -19.38 -10.47 6.67
C ASP A 46 -19.00 -11.94 6.97
N SER A 47 -19.02 -12.77 5.93
CA SER A 47 -18.69 -14.20 6.00
C SER A 47 -17.19 -14.52 6.01
N THR A 48 -16.34 -13.49 6.05
CA THR A 48 -14.89 -13.65 6.06
C THR A 48 -14.23 -12.69 7.04
N ARG A 49 -13.02 -13.04 7.48
CA ARG A 49 -12.15 -12.15 8.25
C ARG A 49 -10.86 -11.89 7.52
N GLN A 50 -10.19 -10.80 7.90
CA GLN A 50 -8.89 -10.43 7.36
C GLN A 50 -7.87 -11.54 7.58
N ALA A 51 -7.12 -11.88 6.52
CA ALA A 51 -5.97 -12.77 6.56
C ALA A 51 -4.81 -12.14 5.77
N GLY A 52 -3.63 -12.73 5.84
CA GLY A 52 -2.43 -12.11 5.26
C GLY A 52 -1.84 -11.02 6.15
N PHE A 53 -0.86 -10.29 5.67
CA PHE A 53 -0.11 -9.28 6.46
C PHE A 53 0.36 -9.80 7.81
N LYS A 54 0.71 -11.09 7.88
CA LYS A 54 1.11 -11.78 9.13
C LYS A 54 0.02 -11.85 10.20
N ALA A 55 -1.25 -11.86 9.82
CA ALA A 55 -2.40 -12.03 10.72
C ALA A 55 -2.22 -13.22 11.69
N GLU A 56 -1.71 -14.34 11.19
CA GLU A 56 -1.47 -15.57 11.94
C GLU A 56 -0.47 -15.39 13.10
N LEU A 57 0.45 -14.44 13.00
CA LEU A 57 1.38 -14.12 14.09
C LEU A 57 0.68 -13.35 15.22
N ILE A 58 -0.29 -12.51 14.88
CA ILE A 58 -1.07 -11.75 15.85
C ILE A 58 -2.05 -12.66 16.57
N GLU A 59 -2.69 -13.60 15.86
CA GLU A 59 -3.62 -14.58 16.42
C GLU A 59 -2.97 -15.53 17.45
N ARG A 60 -1.68 -15.85 17.25
CA ARG A 60 -0.96 -16.83 18.10
C ARG A 60 -0.48 -16.28 19.44
N VAL A 61 -0.71 -15.02 19.73
CA VAL A 61 -0.22 -14.42 20.98
C VAL A 61 -1.36 -14.28 21.98
N PRO A 62 -1.49 -15.20 22.95
CA PRO A 62 -2.54 -15.19 23.97
C PRO A 62 -2.42 -13.99 24.93
N GLY A 63 -3.55 -13.50 25.43
CA GLY A 63 -3.59 -12.53 26.54
C GLY A 63 -3.18 -11.13 26.19
N ARG A 64 -3.26 -10.71 24.93
CA ARG A 64 -2.90 -9.37 24.51
C ARG A 64 -4.08 -8.47 24.30
N GLY A 65 -3.82 -7.21 24.60
CA GLY A 65 -4.69 -6.07 24.50
C GLY A 65 -5.43 -5.90 23.17
N LYS A 66 -5.79 -4.68 22.82
CA LYS A 66 -6.59 -4.38 21.64
C LYS A 66 -5.90 -4.84 20.35
N VAL A 67 -6.63 -5.57 19.52
CA VAL A 67 -6.18 -6.02 18.20
C VAL A 67 -6.05 -4.82 17.27
N PRO A 68 -5.01 -4.72 16.41
CA PRO A 68 -4.88 -3.63 15.46
C PRO A 68 -6.08 -3.52 14.52
N ILE A 69 -6.39 -2.29 14.10
CA ILE A 69 -7.56 -1.98 13.27
C ILE A 69 -7.65 -2.85 12.01
N LEU A 70 -6.52 -3.21 11.41
CA LEU A 70 -6.47 -4.05 10.21
C LEU A 70 -7.08 -5.45 10.42
N PHE A 71 -7.02 -5.98 11.66
CA PHE A 71 -7.46 -7.33 12.00
C PHE A 71 -8.73 -7.35 12.86
N LEU A 72 -9.31 -6.18 13.12
CA LEU A 72 -10.63 -6.09 13.73
C LEU A 72 -11.70 -6.45 12.70
N GLU A 73 -12.79 -7.05 13.16
CA GLU A 73 -13.96 -7.37 12.33
C GLU A 73 -15.25 -6.88 12.98
N GLY A 74 -16.31 -6.75 12.19
CA GLY A 74 -17.63 -6.41 12.65
C GLY A 74 -17.72 -5.05 13.35
N ARG A 75 -18.53 -5.00 14.45
CA ARG A 75 -18.80 -3.75 15.17
C ARG A 75 -17.55 -3.04 15.72
N PRO A 76 -16.58 -3.73 16.36
CA PRO A 76 -15.34 -3.08 16.83
C PRO A 76 -14.55 -2.43 15.71
N HIS A 77 -14.47 -3.08 14.53
CA HIS A 77 -13.84 -2.52 13.36
C HIS A 77 -14.55 -1.25 12.87
N HIS A 78 -15.88 -1.30 12.73
CA HIS A 78 -16.67 -0.15 12.28
C HIS A 78 -16.54 1.05 13.24
N GLU A 79 -16.55 0.81 14.54
CA GLU A 79 -16.35 1.86 15.55
C GLU A 79 -14.96 2.51 15.41
N GLN A 80 -13.90 1.70 15.33
CA GLN A 80 -12.54 2.23 15.18
C GLN A 80 -12.34 2.95 13.84
N ARG A 81 -12.90 2.41 12.75
CA ARG A 81 -12.89 3.05 11.43
C ARG A 81 -13.58 4.40 11.44
N ARG A 82 -14.76 4.51 12.05
CA ARG A 82 -15.50 5.77 12.19
C ARG A 82 -14.69 6.82 12.95
N LEU A 83 -13.98 6.42 13.99
CA LEU A 83 -13.19 7.32 14.83
C LEU A 83 -11.90 7.79 14.14
N THR A 84 -11.32 6.97 13.24
CA THR A 84 -10.09 7.33 12.49
C THR A 84 -10.38 7.95 11.13
N ALA A 85 -11.59 7.81 10.59
CA ALA A 85 -11.96 8.37 9.28
C ALA A 85 -11.68 9.87 9.12
N PRO A 86 -11.87 10.74 10.14
CA PRO A 86 -11.58 12.16 10.00
C PRO A 86 -10.15 12.49 9.57
N PHE A 87 -9.18 11.64 9.88
CA PHE A 87 -7.78 11.85 9.49
C PHE A 87 -7.52 11.65 7.99
N PHE A 88 -8.42 10.96 7.28
CA PHE A 88 -8.23 10.53 5.90
C PHE A 88 -9.24 11.14 4.92
N THR A 89 -10.08 12.08 5.38
CA THR A 89 -11.04 12.74 4.49
C THR A 89 -10.32 13.62 3.46
N PRO A 90 -10.86 13.79 2.23
CA PRO A 90 -10.30 14.74 1.26
C PRO A 90 -10.06 16.12 1.85
N ARG A 91 -11.02 16.63 2.65
CA ARG A 91 -10.88 17.93 3.35
C ARG A 91 -9.66 17.97 4.30
N ALA A 92 -9.43 16.89 5.06
CA ALA A 92 -8.25 16.82 5.95
C ALA A 92 -6.96 16.75 5.14
N VAL A 93 -6.96 16.00 4.04
CA VAL A 93 -5.81 15.89 3.14
C VAL A 93 -5.47 17.25 2.55
N ASP A 94 -6.43 17.96 1.98
CA ASP A 94 -6.20 19.27 1.37
C ASP A 94 -5.77 20.33 2.38
N ALA A 95 -6.47 20.41 3.52
CA ALA A 95 -6.21 21.46 4.49
C ALA A 95 -4.93 21.26 5.31
N ARG A 96 -4.58 20.00 5.61
CA ARG A 96 -3.51 19.68 6.59
C ARG A 96 -2.28 19.07 5.95
N TYR A 97 -2.45 18.10 5.04
CA TYR A 97 -1.34 17.32 4.54
C TYR A 97 -0.79 17.84 3.19
N ARG A 98 -1.62 18.44 2.34
CA ARG A 98 -1.14 18.99 1.06
C ARG A 98 0.02 20.00 1.22
N PRO A 99 -0.03 20.99 2.14
CA PRO A 99 1.11 21.89 2.34
C PRO A 99 2.37 21.18 2.87
N LEU A 100 2.20 20.12 3.66
CA LEU A 100 3.31 19.29 4.11
C LEU A 100 3.89 18.49 2.95
N MET A 101 3.05 17.85 2.14
CA MET A 101 3.46 17.08 0.96
C MET A 101 4.28 17.94 0.00
N ALA A 102 3.82 19.16 -0.30
CA ALA A 102 4.56 20.10 -1.14
C ALA A 102 5.95 20.40 -0.57
N ARG A 103 6.05 20.77 0.71
CA ARG A 103 7.37 21.01 1.35
C ARG A 103 8.29 19.80 1.37
N LEU A 104 7.72 18.60 1.55
CA LEU A 104 8.49 17.35 1.52
C LEU A 104 9.00 17.07 0.11
N ALA A 105 8.14 17.19 -0.89
CA ALA A 105 8.52 17.03 -2.29
C ALA A 105 9.60 18.03 -2.70
N ASP A 106 9.43 19.33 -2.38
CA ASP A 106 10.42 20.38 -2.66
C ASP A 106 11.78 20.04 -2.04
N ARG A 107 11.80 19.53 -0.81
CA ARG A 107 13.03 19.14 -0.12
C ARG A 107 13.69 17.93 -0.79
N VAL A 108 12.94 16.83 -0.98
CA VAL A 108 13.48 15.59 -1.54
C VAL A 108 13.97 15.80 -2.98
N ILE A 109 13.17 16.48 -3.80
CA ILE A 109 13.53 16.77 -5.19
C ILE A 109 14.65 17.82 -5.26
N GLY A 110 14.65 18.80 -4.35
CA GLY A 110 15.75 19.77 -4.23
C GLY A 110 17.08 19.10 -3.86
N ASP A 111 17.07 18.11 -2.96
CA ASP A 111 18.25 17.31 -2.62
C ASP A 111 18.72 16.48 -3.83
N PHE A 112 17.80 15.84 -4.54
CA PHE A 112 18.09 15.10 -5.77
C PHE A 112 18.76 16.01 -6.82
N ARG A 113 18.18 17.16 -7.10
CA ARG A 113 18.74 18.13 -8.08
C ARG A 113 20.14 18.59 -7.69
N ARG A 114 20.40 18.85 -6.40
CA ARG A 114 21.74 19.27 -5.94
C ARG A 114 22.78 18.15 -6.06
N GLN A 115 22.36 16.90 -5.93
CA GLN A 115 23.25 15.75 -6.05
C GLN A 115 23.40 15.25 -7.49
N GLY A 116 22.52 15.67 -8.41
CA GLY A 116 22.45 15.20 -9.78
C GLY A 116 22.05 13.71 -9.93
N ARG A 117 21.89 13.02 -8.82
CA ARG A 117 21.63 11.58 -8.75
C ARG A 117 20.83 11.21 -7.50
N GLY A 118 19.89 10.24 -7.64
CA GLY A 118 19.10 9.75 -6.52
C GLY A 118 18.49 8.37 -6.79
N GLU A 119 18.21 7.62 -5.73
CA GLU A 119 17.51 6.33 -5.83
C GLU A 119 16.02 6.58 -5.57
N LEU A 120 15.19 6.32 -6.57
CA LEU A 120 13.77 6.66 -6.60
C LEU A 120 12.97 6.04 -5.44
N SER A 121 13.23 4.77 -5.12
CA SER A 121 12.52 4.09 -4.04
C SER A 121 12.89 4.67 -2.66
N ALA A 122 14.13 5.13 -2.47
CA ALA A 122 14.53 5.82 -1.25
C ALA A 122 13.88 7.22 -1.15
N MET A 123 13.81 7.95 -2.26
CA MET A 123 13.13 9.26 -2.34
C MET A 123 11.63 9.12 -2.06
N GLY A 124 10.97 8.14 -2.69
CA GLY A 124 9.56 7.81 -2.42
C GLY A 124 9.32 7.37 -0.98
N MET A 125 10.24 6.62 -0.38
CA MET A 125 10.14 6.23 1.03
C MET A 125 10.28 7.42 1.98
N GLU A 126 11.17 8.37 1.70
CA GLU A 126 11.31 9.59 2.50
C GLU A 126 10.01 10.41 2.47
N MET A 127 9.42 10.55 1.29
CA MET A 127 8.12 11.21 1.11
C MET A 127 7.03 10.50 1.93
N ALA A 128 6.84 9.20 1.71
CA ALA A 128 5.80 8.40 2.33
C ALA A 128 5.89 8.37 3.87
N VAL A 129 7.11 8.25 4.40
CA VAL A 129 7.35 8.30 5.86
C VAL A 129 7.04 9.68 6.43
N GLY A 130 7.44 10.75 5.72
CA GLY A 130 7.17 12.11 6.17
C GLY A 130 5.68 12.41 6.32
N VAL A 131 4.88 12.02 5.33
CA VAL A 131 3.42 12.21 5.34
C VAL A 131 2.74 11.31 6.38
N ALA A 132 3.06 10.01 6.36
CA ALA A 132 2.45 9.06 7.29
C ALA A 132 2.82 9.34 8.74
N ALA A 133 4.04 9.82 9.01
CA ALA A 133 4.45 10.24 10.36
C ALA A 133 3.59 11.36 10.91
N GLU A 134 3.19 12.33 10.09
CA GLU A 134 2.28 13.42 10.51
C GLU A 134 0.87 12.90 10.79
N VAL A 135 0.31 12.05 9.90
CA VAL A 135 -1.01 11.45 10.08
C VAL A 135 -1.06 10.60 11.36
N VAL A 136 -0.02 9.80 11.59
CA VAL A 136 0.06 8.89 12.75
C VAL A 136 0.43 9.65 14.03
N GLY A 137 1.20 10.73 13.93
CA GLY A 137 1.72 11.47 15.08
C GLY A 137 3.14 11.04 15.51
N LEU A 138 3.91 10.40 14.61
CA LEU A 138 5.31 9.99 14.84
C LEU A 138 6.31 11.13 14.53
N THR A 139 6.05 12.33 15.03
CA THR A 139 6.82 13.55 14.70
C THR A 139 7.84 13.95 15.77
N ASP A 140 7.91 13.22 16.87
CA ASP A 140 8.76 13.56 18.01
C ASP A 140 9.84 12.50 18.28
N SER A 141 10.43 11.98 17.20
CA SER A 141 11.52 11.02 17.26
C SER A 141 12.77 11.61 17.93
N ARG A 142 13.42 10.86 18.82
CA ARG A 142 14.65 11.27 19.49
C ARG A 142 15.85 11.44 18.56
N ARG A 143 15.81 10.83 17.39
CA ARG A 143 16.90 10.83 16.40
C ARG A 143 16.33 10.90 14.99
N PRO A 144 16.99 11.58 14.05
CA PRO A 144 16.64 11.55 12.65
C PRO A 144 16.72 10.13 12.07
N GLY A 145 16.14 9.90 10.88
CA GLY A 145 16.19 8.62 10.18
C GLY A 145 15.06 7.66 10.56
N LEU A 146 13.86 8.18 10.81
CA LEU A 146 12.64 7.37 10.96
C LEU A 146 12.40 6.51 9.72
N ASP A 147 12.57 7.08 8.51
CA ASP A 147 12.51 6.43 7.21
C ASP A 147 13.38 5.16 7.15
N ARG A 148 14.65 5.29 7.54
CA ARG A 148 15.60 4.16 7.57
C ARG A 148 15.22 3.09 8.60
N ARG A 149 14.68 3.50 9.76
CA ARG A 149 14.23 2.54 10.79
C ARG A 149 13.00 1.77 10.35
N ILE A 150 12.05 2.45 9.71
CA ILE A 150 10.85 1.84 9.14
C ILE A 150 11.25 0.90 7.99
N ASN A 151 12.05 1.38 7.05
CA ASN A 151 12.51 0.55 5.93
C ASN A 151 13.24 -0.71 6.41
N ALA A 152 14.14 -0.58 7.38
CA ALA A 152 14.86 -1.72 7.96
C ALA A 152 13.93 -2.72 8.67
N PHE A 153 12.80 -2.27 9.21
CA PHE A 153 11.82 -3.15 9.83
C PHE A 153 11.06 -4.02 8.81
N PHE A 154 10.77 -3.45 7.62
CA PHE A 154 10.00 -4.13 6.58
C PHE A 154 10.87 -4.79 5.49
N ALA A 155 12.16 -4.41 5.37
CA ALA A 155 13.08 -4.94 4.36
C ALA A 155 13.44 -6.42 4.57
N ASP A 156 13.45 -6.91 5.81
CA ASP A 156 13.65 -8.34 6.07
C ASP A 156 12.33 -9.08 5.87
N GLY A 157 11.97 -9.34 4.64
CA GLY A 157 11.08 -10.45 4.34
C GLY A 157 11.63 -11.67 5.08
N LEU A 158 10.78 -12.38 5.84
CA LEU A 158 11.18 -13.64 6.45
C LEU A 158 11.55 -14.57 5.29
N GLU A 159 12.83 -14.57 4.90
CA GLU A 159 13.35 -15.60 4.02
C GLU A 159 12.99 -16.95 4.65
N GLN A 160 12.00 -17.60 4.07
CA GLN A 160 11.57 -18.94 4.46
C GLN A 160 12.68 -19.90 4.04
N GLY A 161 13.63 -20.12 4.94
CA GLY A 161 14.73 -21.07 4.72
C GLY A 161 15.90 -20.75 5.65
N GLY A 162 16.38 -21.74 6.37
CA GLY A 162 17.56 -21.60 7.22
C GLY A 162 17.44 -22.41 8.51
N GLY A 163 18.58 -22.87 9.02
CA GLY A 163 18.69 -23.65 10.23
C GLY A 163 18.18 -22.89 11.47
N ARG A 164 17.99 -23.62 12.58
CA ARG A 164 17.48 -23.11 13.86
C ARG A 164 18.22 -21.85 14.35
N LEU A 165 19.53 -21.80 14.18
CA LEU A 165 20.39 -20.66 14.59
C LEU A 165 20.07 -19.39 13.77
N ARG A 166 19.85 -19.53 12.46
CA ARG A 166 19.47 -18.39 11.59
C ARG A 166 18.13 -17.81 12.01
N ARG A 167 17.13 -18.66 12.29
CA ARG A 167 15.80 -18.23 12.78
C ARG A 167 15.89 -17.49 14.13
N ILE A 168 16.71 -17.99 15.08
CA ILE A 168 16.93 -17.33 16.37
C ILE A 168 17.56 -15.95 16.13
N ARG A 169 18.61 -15.85 15.31
CA ARG A 169 19.24 -14.57 14.98
C ARG A 169 18.26 -13.58 14.34
N GLN A 170 17.46 -14.02 13.39
CA GLN A 170 16.43 -13.19 12.77
C GLN A 170 15.41 -12.68 13.79
N ALA A 171 14.94 -13.55 14.68
CA ALA A 171 14.02 -13.17 15.76
C ALA A 171 14.63 -12.12 16.71
N LEU A 172 15.89 -12.30 17.09
CA LEU A 172 16.61 -11.33 17.94
C LEU A 172 16.81 -9.98 17.26
N VAL A 173 17.15 -9.97 15.96
CA VAL A 173 17.28 -8.74 15.16
C VAL A 173 15.93 -8.04 15.05
N ALA A 174 14.86 -8.78 14.74
CA ALA A 174 13.50 -8.22 14.66
C ALA A 174 13.07 -7.62 16.00
N GLN A 175 13.31 -8.33 17.11
CA GLN A 175 13.02 -7.84 18.45
C GLN A 175 13.82 -6.57 18.80
N PHE A 176 15.11 -6.53 18.45
CA PHE A 176 15.95 -5.35 18.65
C PHE A 176 15.44 -4.14 17.85
N ARG A 177 15.06 -4.34 16.57
CA ARG A 177 14.49 -3.29 15.72
C ARG A 177 13.17 -2.77 16.28
N LEU A 178 12.31 -3.67 16.77
CA LEU A 178 11.05 -3.32 17.41
C LEU A 178 11.25 -2.46 18.66
N LEU A 179 12.13 -2.88 19.56
CA LEU A 179 12.49 -2.12 20.76
C LEU A 179 13.12 -0.77 20.43
N ARG A 180 14.01 -0.74 19.42
CA ARG A 180 14.62 0.50 18.94
C ARG A 180 13.58 1.48 18.40
N PHE A 181 12.63 1.02 17.58
CA PHE A 181 11.53 1.83 17.07
C PHE A 181 10.63 2.35 18.20
N TYR A 182 10.29 1.48 19.16
CA TYR A 182 9.51 1.89 20.32
C TYR A 182 10.20 3.01 21.13
N TRP A 183 11.46 2.83 21.50
CA TRP A 183 12.17 3.77 22.37
C TRP A 183 12.60 5.07 21.68
N ILE A 184 12.86 5.04 20.40
CA ILE A 184 13.32 6.20 19.64
C ILE A 184 12.17 7.01 19.07
N ASP A 185 11.11 6.35 18.59
CA ASP A 185 10.05 6.98 17.79
C ASP A 185 8.70 6.99 18.51
N VAL A 186 8.19 5.83 18.91
CA VAL A 186 6.82 5.70 19.42
C VAL A 186 6.69 6.30 20.82
N ARG A 187 7.53 5.90 21.77
CA ARG A 187 7.46 6.37 23.16
C ARG A 187 7.64 7.89 23.31
N PRO A 188 8.60 8.55 22.64
CA PRO A 188 8.70 10.00 22.67
C PRO A 188 7.47 10.71 22.08
N SER A 189 6.97 10.21 20.95
CA SER A 189 5.76 10.74 20.32
C SER A 189 4.54 10.59 21.24
N MET A 190 4.37 9.43 21.90
CA MET A 190 3.34 9.25 22.93
C MET A 190 3.47 10.24 24.08
N ALA A 191 4.69 10.48 24.58
CA ALA A 191 4.94 11.43 25.65
C ALA A 191 4.57 12.86 25.23
N ALA A 192 4.98 13.27 24.03
CA ALA A 192 4.61 14.56 23.47
C ALA A 192 3.09 14.72 23.31
N ARG A 193 2.37 13.68 22.84
CA ARG A 193 0.91 13.70 22.67
C ARG A 193 0.14 13.67 23.99
N ARG A 194 0.67 13.01 25.02
CA ARG A 194 0.09 13.12 26.38
C ARG A 194 0.20 14.53 26.96
N ALA A 195 1.35 15.19 26.73
CA ALA A 195 1.55 16.56 27.18
C ALA A 195 0.76 17.58 26.34
N ARG A 196 0.67 17.35 25.03
CA ARG A 196 -0.02 18.25 24.07
C ARG A 196 -0.70 17.43 22.98
N PRO A 197 -1.96 17.04 23.17
CA PRO A 197 -2.73 16.31 22.19
C PRO A 197 -2.82 17.06 20.85
N ARG A 198 -2.81 16.31 19.74
CA ARG A 198 -3.02 16.81 18.37
C ARG A 198 -4.10 15.99 17.69
N GLU A 199 -4.54 16.44 16.54
CA GLU A 199 -5.45 15.67 15.70
C GLU A 199 -4.67 14.65 14.87
N ASP A 200 -4.16 13.59 15.54
CA ASP A 200 -3.42 12.47 14.95
C ASP A 200 -3.84 11.13 15.58
N VAL A 201 -3.40 10.04 14.96
CA VAL A 201 -3.79 8.69 15.39
C VAL A 201 -3.29 8.40 16.81
N ILE A 202 -2.04 8.74 17.16
CA ILE A 202 -1.48 8.49 18.50
C ILE A 202 -2.29 9.21 19.58
N SER A 203 -2.64 10.50 19.39
CA SER A 203 -3.48 11.23 20.34
C SER A 203 -4.83 10.57 20.52
N HIS A 204 -5.45 10.14 19.42
CA HIS A 204 -6.71 9.41 19.44
C HIS A 204 -6.61 8.08 20.23
N LEU A 205 -5.60 7.25 19.94
CA LEU A 205 -5.38 5.98 20.61
C LEU A 205 -5.15 6.17 22.11
N LEU A 206 -4.35 7.17 22.49
CA LEU A 206 -4.11 7.50 23.90
C LEU A 206 -5.40 7.93 24.62
N ALA A 207 -6.26 8.73 23.98
CA ALA A 207 -7.58 9.11 24.50
C ALA A 207 -8.52 7.91 24.68
N GLN A 208 -8.34 6.84 23.87
CA GLN A 208 -9.07 5.58 23.97
C GLN A 208 -8.43 4.60 25.00
N GLY A 209 -7.42 5.03 25.75
CA GLY A 209 -6.77 4.24 26.79
C GLY A 209 -5.87 3.12 26.24
N TYR A 210 -5.32 3.25 25.02
CA TYR A 210 -4.37 2.31 24.49
C TYR A 210 -3.05 2.34 25.27
N SER A 211 -2.53 1.15 25.59
CA SER A 211 -1.21 0.97 26.20
C SER A 211 -0.07 1.26 25.21
N GLY A 212 1.15 1.38 25.71
CA GLY A 212 2.32 1.61 24.86
C GLY A 212 2.56 0.52 23.82
N THR A 213 2.27 -0.74 24.17
CA THR A 213 2.40 -1.88 23.25
C THR A 213 1.34 -1.84 22.17
N GLU A 214 0.10 -1.50 22.51
CA GLU A 214 -1.00 -1.38 21.55
C GLU A 214 -0.77 -0.22 20.59
N VAL A 215 -0.32 0.96 21.08
CA VAL A 215 0.08 2.07 20.21
C VAL A 215 1.23 1.68 19.28
N LEU A 216 2.26 0.96 19.79
CA LEU A 216 3.36 0.46 18.96
C LEU A 216 2.84 -0.43 17.82
N THR A 217 1.92 -1.35 18.11
CA THR A 217 1.36 -2.27 17.13
C THR A 217 0.56 -1.53 16.06
N GLU A 218 -0.24 -0.54 16.46
CA GLU A 218 -0.95 0.34 15.51
C GLU A 218 0.03 1.16 14.66
N CYS A 219 1.09 1.74 15.25
CA CYS A 219 2.11 2.45 14.49
C CYS A 219 2.80 1.58 13.45
N ILE A 220 3.05 0.30 13.75
CA ILE A 220 3.60 -0.67 12.79
C ILE A 220 2.57 -0.94 11.69
N THR A 221 1.30 -1.11 12.03
CA THR A 221 0.22 -1.36 11.07
C THR A 221 0.07 -0.18 10.11
N TYR A 222 0.00 1.06 10.61
CA TYR A 222 -0.05 2.25 9.76
C TYR A 222 1.24 2.46 8.96
N GLY A 223 2.40 2.13 9.53
CA GLY A 223 3.68 2.18 8.85
C GLY A 223 3.74 1.21 7.65
N ALA A 224 3.35 -0.04 7.86
CA ALA A 224 3.28 -1.03 6.78
C ALA A 224 2.27 -0.61 5.70
N ALA A 225 1.07 -0.21 6.12
CA ALA A 225 -0.03 0.08 5.20
C ALA A 225 0.16 1.40 4.43
N GLY A 226 0.75 2.42 5.03
CA GLY A 226 0.86 3.75 4.42
C GLY A 226 2.22 4.06 3.82
N MET A 227 3.31 3.61 4.44
CA MET A 227 4.66 4.01 4.02
C MET A 227 5.19 3.09 2.91
N VAL A 228 5.11 1.77 3.10
CA VAL A 228 5.64 0.81 2.13
C VAL A 228 4.84 0.84 0.84
N THR A 229 3.51 0.81 0.92
CA THR A 229 2.65 0.77 -0.27
C THR A 229 2.71 2.07 -1.08
N THR A 230 2.77 3.23 -0.42
CA THR A 230 2.89 4.53 -1.11
C THR A 230 4.23 4.67 -1.80
N ARG A 231 5.34 4.20 -1.17
CA ARG A 231 6.64 4.12 -1.85
C ARG A 231 6.55 3.33 -3.15
N GLU A 232 6.00 2.11 -3.10
CA GLU A 232 5.88 1.27 -4.31
C GLU A 232 4.99 1.94 -5.36
N PHE A 233 3.89 2.56 -4.94
CA PHE A 233 3.01 3.29 -5.85
C PHE A 233 3.72 4.44 -6.56
N ILE A 234 4.43 5.30 -5.83
CA ILE A 234 5.23 6.38 -6.41
C ILE A 234 6.26 5.83 -7.40
N THR A 235 6.98 4.78 -6.99
CA THR A 235 8.07 4.21 -7.79
C THR A 235 7.57 3.61 -9.10
N VAL A 236 6.46 2.87 -9.06
CA VAL A 236 5.84 2.28 -10.24
C VAL A 236 5.30 3.36 -11.18
N CYS A 237 4.57 4.35 -10.66
CA CYS A 237 4.06 5.43 -11.50
C CYS A 237 5.19 6.25 -12.13
N ALA A 238 6.26 6.55 -11.38
CA ALA A 238 7.43 7.23 -11.92
C ALA A 238 8.09 6.45 -13.06
N TRP A 239 8.21 5.12 -12.91
CA TRP A 239 8.77 4.26 -13.95
C TRP A 239 7.97 4.36 -15.25
N HIS A 240 6.64 4.23 -15.19
CA HIS A 240 5.79 4.39 -16.35
C HIS A 240 5.90 5.78 -17.00
N LEU A 241 5.90 6.83 -16.16
CA LEU A 241 5.90 8.22 -16.66
C LEU A 241 7.25 8.66 -17.22
N ILE A 242 8.37 8.20 -16.67
CA ILE A 242 9.71 8.55 -17.15
C ILE A 242 10.03 7.80 -18.45
N ASP A 243 9.57 6.55 -18.57
CA ASP A 243 9.90 5.71 -19.73
C ASP A 243 9.00 6.00 -20.97
N ASP A 244 7.84 6.61 -20.76
CA ASP A 244 6.89 6.95 -21.81
C ASP A 244 6.71 8.48 -21.88
N ALA A 245 7.45 9.13 -22.80
CA ALA A 245 7.43 10.59 -22.96
C ALA A 245 6.02 11.13 -23.31
N ALA A 246 5.23 10.38 -24.07
CA ALA A 246 3.87 10.79 -24.43
C ALA A 246 2.93 10.77 -23.21
N LEU A 247 3.05 9.72 -22.38
CA LEU A 247 2.33 9.60 -21.11
C LEU A 247 2.75 10.69 -20.13
N CYS A 248 4.04 10.98 -20.04
CA CYS A 248 4.59 12.06 -19.22
C CYS A 248 4.02 13.42 -19.62
N ALA A 249 4.04 13.72 -20.93
CA ALA A 249 3.48 14.96 -21.45
C ALA A 249 1.97 15.08 -21.19
N GLN A 250 1.23 13.99 -21.37
CA GLN A 250 -0.20 13.92 -21.04
C GLN A 250 -0.44 14.20 -19.55
N TYR A 251 0.35 13.58 -18.67
CA TYR A 251 0.25 13.75 -17.21
C TYR A 251 0.52 15.19 -16.79
N LEU A 252 1.63 15.77 -17.25
CA LEU A 252 2.03 17.13 -16.89
C LEU A 252 1.11 18.20 -17.50
N GLY A 253 0.51 17.94 -18.67
CA GLY A 253 -0.45 18.85 -19.31
C GLY A 253 -1.88 18.76 -18.77
N ALA A 254 -2.18 17.79 -17.91
CA ALA A 254 -3.50 17.55 -17.35
C ALA A 254 -3.77 18.39 -16.08
N ASP A 255 -5.03 18.68 -15.79
CA ASP A 255 -5.45 19.19 -14.50
C ASP A 255 -5.34 18.12 -13.40
N GLU A 256 -5.45 18.51 -12.14
CA GLU A 256 -5.29 17.60 -11.00
C GLU A 256 -6.28 16.41 -11.03
N PRO A 257 -7.58 16.59 -11.30
CA PRO A 257 -8.50 15.46 -11.42
C PRO A 257 -8.12 14.46 -12.52
N ALA A 258 -7.65 14.95 -13.66
CA ALA A 258 -7.23 14.10 -14.77
C ALA A 258 -5.90 13.37 -14.46
N ARG A 259 -4.95 14.03 -13.78
CA ARG A 259 -3.74 13.36 -13.26
C ARG A 259 -4.07 12.26 -12.27
N HIS A 260 -4.98 12.52 -11.31
CA HIS A 260 -5.45 11.50 -10.37
C HIS A 260 -6.08 10.31 -11.08
N ALA A 261 -6.94 10.53 -12.08
CA ALA A 261 -7.54 9.47 -12.88
C ALA A 261 -6.49 8.63 -13.62
N LEU A 262 -5.42 9.28 -14.10
CA LEU A 262 -4.30 8.59 -14.74
C LEU A 262 -3.51 7.75 -13.74
N LEU A 263 -3.23 8.26 -12.55
CA LEU A 263 -2.58 7.51 -11.47
C LEU A 263 -3.43 6.31 -11.01
N GLU A 264 -4.76 6.47 -10.90
CA GLU A 264 -5.68 5.37 -10.60
C GLU A 264 -5.68 4.30 -11.71
N GLU A 265 -5.55 4.70 -12.97
CA GLU A 265 -5.46 3.77 -14.10
C GLU A 265 -4.13 3.01 -14.09
N LEU A 266 -3.01 3.68 -13.79
CA LEU A 266 -1.74 3.00 -13.56
C LEU A 266 -1.84 1.99 -12.41
N LEU A 267 -2.46 2.38 -11.30
CA LEU A 267 -2.67 1.50 -10.14
C LEU A 267 -3.63 0.34 -10.45
N ARG A 268 -4.57 0.49 -11.38
CA ARG A 268 -5.42 -0.58 -11.87
C ARG A 268 -4.60 -1.66 -12.58
N LEU A 269 -3.68 -1.23 -13.43
CA LEU A 269 -2.80 -2.13 -14.21
C LEU A 269 -1.70 -2.73 -13.33
N GLU A 270 -1.17 -1.92 -12.41
CA GLU A 270 -0.03 -2.25 -11.55
C GLU A 270 -0.42 -2.12 -10.06
N PRO A 271 -1.31 -2.98 -9.54
CA PRO A 271 -1.71 -2.91 -8.16
C PRO A 271 -0.54 -3.24 -7.24
N VAL A 272 -0.22 -2.32 -6.32
CA VAL A 272 0.85 -2.50 -5.34
C VAL A 272 0.58 -3.70 -4.44
N VAL A 273 -0.67 -3.84 -3.98
CA VAL A 273 -1.11 -5.02 -3.24
C VAL A 273 -1.72 -6.00 -4.24
N GLY A 274 -0.96 -7.04 -4.59
CA GLY A 274 -1.34 -8.00 -5.62
C GLY A 274 -2.42 -8.99 -5.17
N THR A 275 -2.50 -9.28 -3.86
CA THR A 275 -3.45 -10.25 -3.33
C THR A 275 -4.05 -9.77 -2.00
N LEU A 276 -5.37 -9.85 -1.89
CA LEU A 276 -6.08 -9.63 -0.64
C LEU A 276 -6.54 -10.97 -0.07
N PHE A 277 -5.94 -11.37 1.05
CA PHE A 277 -6.28 -12.61 1.70
C PHE A 277 -7.48 -12.46 2.65
N ARG A 278 -8.33 -13.48 2.65
CA ARG A 278 -9.45 -13.62 3.58
C ARG A 278 -9.50 -15.05 4.10
N ARG A 279 -10.07 -15.23 5.28
CA ARG A 279 -10.42 -16.54 5.82
C ARG A 279 -11.92 -16.61 6.06
N THR A 280 -12.57 -17.60 5.52
CA THR A 280 -14.03 -17.80 5.70
C THR A 280 -14.36 -18.09 7.17
N THR A 281 -15.43 -17.48 7.67
CA THR A 281 -15.97 -17.68 9.02
C THR A 281 -17.21 -18.56 9.02
N CYS A 282 -17.75 -18.83 7.84
CA CYS A 282 -18.84 -19.79 7.58
C CYS A 282 -18.71 -20.27 6.12
N PRO A 283 -19.43 -21.32 5.69
CA PRO A 283 -19.46 -21.71 4.29
C PRO A 283 -19.97 -20.58 3.40
N VAL A 284 -19.35 -20.39 2.22
CA VAL A 284 -19.66 -19.29 1.28
C VAL A 284 -19.77 -19.84 -0.14
N THR A 285 -20.83 -19.48 -0.86
CA THR A 285 -20.95 -19.76 -2.30
C THR A 285 -20.47 -18.56 -3.10
N LEU A 286 -19.43 -18.74 -3.89
CA LEU A 286 -18.84 -17.71 -4.76
C LEU A 286 -18.64 -18.24 -6.19
N GLY A 287 -19.20 -17.56 -7.19
CA GLY A 287 -19.02 -17.94 -8.59
C GLY A 287 -19.42 -19.38 -8.90
N GLY A 288 -20.38 -19.92 -8.16
CA GLY A 288 -20.84 -21.33 -8.26
C GLY A 288 -19.98 -22.35 -7.49
N ALA A 289 -18.92 -21.91 -6.80
CA ALA A 289 -18.08 -22.77 -5.97
C ALA A 289 -18.49 -22.68 -4.48
N GLU A 290 -18.59 -23.83 -3.82
CA GLU A 290 -18.84 -23.93 -2.39
C GLU A 290 -17.51 -23.92 -1.62
N ILE A 291 -17.26 -22.84 -0.89
CA ILE A 291 -16.03 -22.63 -0.11
C ILE A 291 -16.36 -22.95 1.36
N PRO A 292 -15.70 -23.93 1.99
CA PRO A 292 -15.99 -24.30 3.36
C PRO A 292 -15.54 -23.24 4.37
N GLU A 293 -16.05 -23.31 5.60
CA GLU A 293 -15.55 -22.53 6.73
C GLU A 293 -14.06 -22.79 6.99
N GLY A 294 -13.32 -21.76 7.41
CA GLY A 294 -11.90 -21.83 7.71
C GLY A 294 -10.99 -21.83 6.49
N ALA A 295 -11.54 -21.81 5.28
CA ALA A 295 -10.76 -21.79 4.04
C ALA A 295 -9.99 -20.48 3.86
N MET A 296 -8.77 -20.58 3.32
CA MET A 296 -8.02 -19.42 2.85
C MET A 296 -8.50 -19.04 1.46
N VAL A 297 -8.83 -17.77 1.29
CA VAL A 297 -9.27 -17.17 0.02
C VAL A 297 -8.31 -16.05 -0.36
N ALA A 298 -7.79 -16.11 -1.56
CA ALA A 298 -6.88 -15.13 -2.16
C ALA A 298 -7.61 -14.39 -3.29
N VAL A 299 -7.92 -13.13 -3.09
CA VAL A 299 -8.44 -12.25 -4.15
C VAL A 299 -7.26 -11.72 -4.94
N ASP A 300 -7.13 -12.14 -6.18
CA ASP A 300 -6.11 -11.67 -7.13
C ASP A 300 -6.53 -10.30 -7.68
N VAL A 301 -5.97 -9.24 -7.09
CA VAL A 301 -6.36 -7.86 -7.40
C VAL A 301 -6.11 -7.50 -8.86
N ARG A 302 -5.00 -7.97 -9.43
CA ARG A 302 -4.66 -7.71 -10.82
C ARG A 302 -5.65 -8.38 -11.78
N ALA A 303 -5.95 -9.65 -11.55
CA ALA A 303 -6.93 -10.37 -12.37
C ALA A 303 -8.31 -9.74 -12.28
N VAL A 304 -8.72 -9.37 -11.07
CA VAL A 304 -10.00 -8.71 -10.82
C VAL A 304 -10.10 -7.34 -11.50
N ASN A 305 -9.03 -6.55 -11.46
CA ASN A 305 -8.96 -5.25 -12.14
C ASN A 305 -8.92 -5.36 -13.66
N ALA A 306 -8.50 -6.52 -14.19
CA ALA A 306 -8.47 -6.85 -15.60
C ALA A 306 -9.71 -7.66 -16.06
N ASP A 307 -10.73 -7.85 -15.20
CA ASP A 307 -11.96 -8.54 -15.59
C ASP A 307 -12.67 -7.76 -16.70
N PRO A 308 -12.91 -8.37 -17.89
CA PRO A 308 -13.59 -7.71 -19.02
C PRO A 308 -14.95 -7.12 -18.67
N ALA A 309 -15.65 -7.69 -17.69
CA ALA A 309 -16.94 -7.17 -17.22
C ALA A 309 -16.86 -5.72 -16.69
N VAL A 310 -15.67 -5.30 -16.24
CA VAL A 310 -15.45 -3.94 -15.71
C VAL A 310 -14.39 -3.15 -16.46
N SER A 311 -13.48 -3.83 -17.14
CA SER A 311 -12.37 -3.19 -17.86
C SER A 311 -12.57 -3.17 -19.39
N GLY A 312 -13.64 -3.83 -19.92
CA GLY A 312 -13.97 -3.88 -21.33
C GLY A 312 -13.06 -4.83 -22.12
N GLU A 313 -13.15 -4.77 -23.46
CA GLU A 313 -12.51 -5.72 -24.38
C GLU A 313 -10.98 -5.70 -24.34
N ARG A 314 -10.39 -4.57 -23.97
CA ARG A 314 -8.94 -4.39 -23.86
C ARG A 314 -8.53 -4.13 -22.40
N PRO A 315 -8.60 -5.13 -21.53
CA PRO A 315 -8.48 -4.96 -20.09
C PRO A 315 -7.10 -4.46 -19.64
N LEU A 316 -6.04 -4.76 -20.40
CA LEU A 316 -4.68 -4.34 -20.10
C LEU A 316 -4.26 -3.04 -20.83
N ALA A 317 -5.09 -2.51 -21.74
CA ALA A 317 -4.81 -1.22 -22.37
C ALA A 317 -5.00 -0.08 -21.36
N ARG A 318 -4.05 0.87 -21.37
CA ARG A 318 -4.19 2.12 -20.62
C ARG A 318 -5.36 2.94 -21.20
N GLN A 319 -6.31 3.29 -20.38
CA GLN A 319 -7.47 4.11 -20.75
C GLN A 319 -7.74 5.15 -19.65
N PRO A 320 -6.94 6.24 -19.61
CA PRO A 320 -7.04 7.25 -18.55
C PRO A 320 -8.41 7.97 -18.50
N GLY A 321 -9.18 7.93 -19.58
CA GLY A 321 -10.57 8.42 -19.61
C GLY A 321 -11.62 7.44 -19.10
N ARG A 322 -11.24 6.28 -18.62
CA ARG A 322 -12.16 5.37 -17.92
C ARG A 322 -12.54 5.96 -16.57
N CYS A 323 -13.45 6.89 -16.60
CA CYS A 323 -13.99 7.45 -15.36
C CYS A 323 -14.61 6.35 -14.48
N PRO A 324 -14.28 6.28 -13.19
CA PRO A 324 -14.95 5.40 -12.25
C PRO A 324 -16.47 5.58 -12.22
N ALA A 325 -16.98 6.78 -12.54
CA ALA A 325 -18.40 7.08 -12.59
C ALA A 325 -19.11 6.42 -13.79
N GLU A 326 -18.43 6.24 -14.93
CA GLU A 326 -18.97 5.56 -16.11
C GLU A 326 -18.94 4.04 -15.99
N ARG A 327 -18.16 3.51 -15.04
CA ARG A 327 -18.03 2.08 -14.73
C ARG A 327 -19.11 1.59 -13.77
N ALA A 328 -20.36 2.00 -13.93
CA ALA A 328 -21.48 1.50 -13.11
C ALA A 328 -21.19 1.48 -11.58
N GLY A 329 -20.46 2.44 -11.07
CA GLY A 329 -20.11 2.54 -9.64
C GLY A 329 -19.13 1.46 -9.16
N ALA A 330 -18.34 0.85 -10.05
CA ALA A 330 -17.37 -0.18 -9.71
C ALA A 330 -15.94 0.40 -9.66
N PRO A 331 -15.45 0.83 -8.47
CA PRO A 331 -14.06 1.26 -8.32
C PRO A 331 -13.13 0.06 -8.56
N VAL A 332 -11.93 0.33 -9.09
CA VAL A 332 -10.85 -0.66 -9.12
C VAL A 332 -10.56 -1.18 -7.71
N LEU A 333 -10.24 -2.48 -7.58
CA LEU A 333 -10.00 -3.09 -6.28
C LEU A 333 -8.56 -2.91 -5.76
N SER A 334 -7.76 -2.04 -6.37
CA SER A 334 -6.40 -1.73 -5.91
C SER A 334 -6.35 -1.17 -4.48
N PHE A 335 -7.42 -0.52 -4.05
CA PHE A 335 -7.62 -0.06 -2.68
C PHE A 335 -8.55 -0.97 -1.85
N GLY A 336 -8.86 -2.17 -2.35
CA GLY A 336 -9.83 -3.07 -1.73
C GLY A 336 -11.27 -2.56 -1.85
N ASP A 337 -12.20 -3.27 -1.19
CA ASP A 337 -13.64 -2.90 -1.12
C ASP A 337 -14.23 -3.30 0.25
N GLY A 338 -15.47 -2.90 0.52
CA GLY A 338 -16.19 -3.21 1.75
C GLY A 338 -15.62 -2.52 2.99
N ALA A 339 -15.77 -3.16 4.14
CA ALA A 339 -15.40 -2.62 5.43
C ALA A 339 -13.90 -2.27 5.53
N HIS A 340 -13.04 -3.08 4.92
CA HIS A 340 -11.58 -2.92 4.90
C HIS A 340 -11.04 -2.12 3.72
N ARG A 341 -11.89 -1.42 2.95
CA ARG A 341 -11.40 -0.53 1.90
C ARG A 341 -10.38 0.47 2.47
N CYS A 342 -9.28 0.71 1.73
CA CYS A 342 -8.21 1.59 2.16
C CYS A 342 -8.74 2.98 2.55
N PRO A 343 -8.53 3.45 3.78
CA PRO A 343 -8.96 4.78 4.20
C PRO A 343 -8.09 5.88 3.60
N GLY A 344 -6.81 5.56 3.32
CA GLY A 344 -5.81 6.48 2.80
C GLY A 344 -5.77 6.59 1.28
N SER A 345 -6.77 6.09 0.54
CA SER A 345 -6.71 6.08 -0.93
C SER A 345 -6.53 7.47 -1.53
N PHE A 346 -7.30 8.44 -1.07
CA PHE A 346 -7.17 9.83 -1.53
C PHE A 346 -5.83 10.44 -1.11
N LEU A 347 -5.38 10.18 0.12
CA LEU A 347 -4.07 10.62 0.62
C LEU A 347 -2.94 10.11 -0.26
N ALA A 348 -2.94 8.81 -0.60
CA ALA A 348 -1.89 8.18 -1.40
C ALA A 348 -1.85 8.72 -2.84
N ILE A 349 -3.01 8.94 -3.47
CA ILE A 349 -3.09 9.52 -4.82
C ILE A 349 -2.56 10.96 -4.81
N GLN A 350 -3.00 11.78 -3.85
CA GLN A 350 -2.57 13.17 -3.72
C GLN A 350 -1.08 13.29 -3.45
N GLU A 351 -0.55 12.43 -2.60
CA GLU A 351 0.87 12.38 -2.26
C GLU A 351 1.72 12.00 -3.47
N ALA A 352 1.30 10.96 -4.20
CA ALA A 352 1.97 10.56 -5.43
C ALA A 352 1.91 11.66 -6.50
N ASP A 353 0.77 12.32 -6.69
CA ASP A 353 0.61 13.41 -7.66
C ASP A 353 1.57 14.57 -7.38
N ILE A 354 1.65 15.04 -6.14
CA ILE A 354 2.52 16.14 -5.74
C ILE A 354 4.00 15.76 -5.97
N PHE A 355 4.39 14.57 -5.53
CA PHE A 355 5.77 14.10 -5.70
C PHE A 355 6.16 13.95 -7.18
N LEU A 356 5.31 13.27 -7.95
CA LEU A 356 5.56 13.00 -9.37
C LEU A 356 5.56 14.26 -10.21
N THR A 357 4.65 15.19 -9.98
CA THR A 357 4.64 16.49 -10.68
C THR A 357 5.94 17.23 -10.44
N SER A 358 6.43 17.26 -9.21
CA SER A 358 7.72 17.91 -8.87
C SER A 358 8.92 17.18 -9.48
N LEU A 359 8.91 15.84 -9.46
CA LEU A 359 9.99 15.01 -10.01
C LEU A 359 10.10 15.15 -11.52
N LEU A 360 8.97 15.01 -12.22
CA LEU A 360 8.93 15.02 -13.69
C LEU A 360 9.22 16.41 -14.29
N ALA A 361 9.13 17.47 -13.50
CA ALA A 361 9.52 18.82 -13.89
C ALA A 361 11.05 19.05 -13.82
N VAL A 362 11.83 18.08 -13.35
CA VAL A 362 13.30 18.22 -13.26
C VAL A 362 13.92 18.09 -14.65
N PRO A 363 14.71 19.09 -15.12
CA PRO A 363 15.37 19.01 -16.42
C PRO A 363 16.34 17.83 -16.51
N GLY A 364 16.38 17.18 -17.66
CA GLY A 364 17.27 16.06 -17.92
C GLY A 364 16.99 14.79 -17.09
N LEU A 365 15.82 14.71 -16.45
CA LEU A 365 15.44 13.52 -15.67
C LEU A 365 15.44 12.27 -16.53
N ARG A 366 16.16 11.26 -16.08
CA ARG A 366 16.25 9.95 -16.74
C ARG A 366 16.64 8.86 -15.77
N PHE A 367 16.33 7.61 -16.09
CA PHE A 367 16.95 6.47 -15.42
C PHE A 367 18.40 6.30 -15.88
N GLU A 368 19.33 6.06 -14.96
CA GLU A 368 20.70 5.66 -15.29
C GLU A 368 20.74 4.22 -15.81
N ARG A 369 19.87 3.40 -15.29
CA ARG A 369 19.64 2.00 -15.68
C ARG A 369 18.23 1.57 -15.36
N GLU A 370 17.76 0.50 -16.01
CA GLU A 370 16.46 -0.11 -15.70
C GLU A 370 16.38 -0.53 -14.23
N PRO A 371 15.25 -0.27 -13.56
CA PRO A 371 15.02 -0.74 -12.21
C PRO A 371 15.06 -2.27 -12.10
N GLN A 372 15.53 -2.77 -10.97
CA GLN A 372 15.43 -4.18 -10.65
C GLN A 372 14.04 -4.51 -10.12
N VAL A 373 13.39 -5.49 -10.76
CA VAL A 373 12.08 -6.00 -10.33
C VAL A 373 12.30 -7.13 -9.34
N GLY A 374 11.84 -6.96 -8.12
CA GLY A 374 11.83 -7.95 -7.05
C GLY A 374 10.40 -8.34 -6.64
N TRP A 375 10.28 -9.17 -5.63
CA TRP A 375 9.01 -9.58 -5.05
C TRP A 375 8.93 -9.20 -3.57
N ASN A 376 7.82 -8.62 -3.17
CA ASN A 376 7.56 -8.24 -1.78
C ASN A 376 6.42 -9.10 -1.20
N ASP A 377 6.79 -10.03 -0.32
CA ASP A 377 5.83 -10.96 0.31
C ASP A 377 4.83 -10.25 1.24
N LEU A 378 5.16 -9.06 1.75
CA LEU A 378 4.26 -8.33 2.64
C LEU A 378 3.00 -7.87 1.91
N VAL A 379 3.18 -7.35 0.69
CA VAL A 379 2.08 -6.86 -0.17
C VAL A 379 1.69 -7.86 -1.25
N THR A 380 2.40 -9.01 -1.33
CA THR A 380 2.21 -10.03 -2.36
C THR A 380 2.19 -9.42 -3.77
N GLY A 381 3.10 -8.50 -3.98
CA GLY A 381 3.27 -7.74 -5.20
C GLY A 381 4.73 -7.60 -5.58
N TYR A 382 4.99 -7.08 -6.77
CA TYR A 382 6.37 -6.77 -7.12
C TYR A 382 6.82 -5.44 -6.52
N GLU A 383 8.12 -5.26 -6.45
CA GLU A 383 8.75 -4.05 -5.98
C GLU A 383 9.89 -3.65 -6.93
N LEU A 384 10.12 -2.35 -7.04
CA LEU A 384 11.22 -1.80 -7.82
C LEU A 384 12.34 -1.36 -6.89
N ARG A 385 13.57 -1.80 -7.19
CA ARG A 385 14.78 -1.45 -6.44
C ARG A 385 15.88 -1.04 -7.40
N GLU A 386 16.91 -0.41 -6.85
CA GLU A 386 18.01 0.14 -7.64
C GLU A 386 17.55 1.03 -8.81
N ALA A 387 16.45 1.72 -8.60
CA ALA A 387 15.84 2.66 -9.55
C ALA A 387 16.59 3.99 -9.50
N TRP A 388 17.82 4.01 -10.00
CA TRP A 388 18.69 5.19 -9.98
C TRP A 388 18.29 6.18 -11.06
N LEU A 389 18.01 7.39 -10.63
CA LEU A 389 17.71 8.55 -11.47
C LEU A 389 18.92 9.46 -11.56
N ALA A 390 19.10 10.12 -12.71
CA ALA A 390 19.99 11.24 -12.92
C ALA A 390 19.21 12.44 -13.48
N CYS A 391 19.79 13.64 -13.29
CA CYS A 391 19.32 14.89 -13.89
C CYS A 391 20.52 15.76 -14.29
N ASP A 392 20.26 16.84 -15.05
CA ASP A 392 21.28 17.78 -15.51
C ASP A 392 21.55 18.83 -14.44
#